data_ce685e0f1559e8b4a34b19634013d1a0
#
_entry.id   ce685e0f1559e8b4a34b19634013d1a0
#
_cell.length_a   1.000
_cell.length_b   1.000
_cell.length_c   1.000
_cell.angle_alpha   90.00
_cell.angle_beta   90.00
_cell.angle_gamma   90.00
#
_symmetry.space_group_name_H-M   'P 1'
#
loop_
_entity.id
_entity.type
_entity.pdbx_description
1 polymer ?
#
loop_
_entity_poly.entity_id
_entity_poly.type
_entity_poly.pdbx_seq_one_letter_code
_entity_poly.pdbx_strand_id
1 'polypeptide(L)'
;MARGLDDFAAYRTDVIFLCIVYPVIGLALGRLAFGYGMLPLLFPLASGFALIGPFAAVGLYEMSRRREFGGNVAWPAAFGVIGSRSFGAIVVLGLALVAIFLFWLVAAEAIYQVTLGPEPPASVGAFAHDVFTTGAGWTMIVVGVGVGFLFALLVLVISVVSFPLLLDRDVGLGTAVATSVRAVIVNPVPIAAWGLIVAGGLVVGSIPLLLGLIIVMPVLGHATWHLYRKVVPS
;
A
#
# COMPACT_ATOMS: atom_id res chain seq x y z
N MET A 1 -1.49 -6.34 -15.76
CA MET A 1 -2.94 -6.11 -15.43
C MET A 1 -3.81 -7.28 -15.88
N ALA A 2 -3.89 -7.69 -17.16
CA ALA A 2 -4.81 -8.75 -17.60
C ALA A 2 -4.73 -10.02 -16.74
N ARG A 3 -3.52 -10.61 -16.56
CA ARG A 3 -3.35 -11.80 -15.71
C ARG A 3 -3.77 -11.59 -14.25
N GLY A 4 -3.62 -10.38 -13.70
CA GLY A 4 -4.09 -10.06 -12.34
C GLY A 4 -5.62 -10.02 -12.24
N LEU A 5 -6.30 -9.55 -13.30
CA LEU A 5 -7.75 -9.64 -13.42
C LEU A 5 -8.23 -11.08 -13.60
N ASP A 6 -7.49 -11.90 -14.35
CA ASP A 6 -7.80 -13.32 -14.51
C ASP A 6 -7.67 -14.09 -13.18
N ASP A 7 -6.64 -13.77 -12.38
CA ASP A 7 -6.46 -14.33 -11.04
C ASP A 7 -7.60 -13.91 -10.10
N PHE A 8 -7.95 -12.62 -10.10
CA PHE A 8 -9.08 -12.13 -9.32
C PHE A 8 -10.39 -12.79 -9.74
N ALA A 9 -10.67 -12.89 -11.04
CA ALA A 9 -11.90 -13.49 -11.55
C ALA A 9 -12.03 -14.97 -11.16
N ALA A 10 -10.90 -15.71 -11.14
CA ALA A 10 -10.88 -17.12 -10.78
C ALA A 10 -11.18 -17.38 -9.30
N TYR A 11 -10.79 -16.48 -8.40
CA TYR A 11 -10.88 -16.66 -6.95
C TYR A 11 -11.63 -15.53 -6.24
N ARG A 12 -12.46 -14.78 -6.97
CA ARG A 12 -13.12 -13.56 -6.50
C ARG A 12 -13.79 -13.69 -5.12
N THR A 13 -14.44 -14.80 -4.84
CA THR A 13 -15.14 -15.00 -3.56
C THR A 13 -14.15 -15.11 -2.41
N ASP A 14 -13.10 -15.91 -2.57
CA ASP A 14 -12.06 -16.12 -1.55
C ASP A 14 -11.27 -14.83 -1.29
N VAL A 15 -10.96 -14.12 -2.36
CA VAL A 15 -10.17 -12.88 -2.31
C VAL A 15 -10.98 -11.73 -1.74
N ILE A 16 -12.26 -11.61 -2.08
CA ILE A 16 -13.18 -10.62 -1.49
C ILE A 16 -13.26 -10.82 0.02
N PHE A 17 -13.40 -12.06 0.48
CA PHE A 17 -13.43 -12.39 1.91
C PHE A 17 -12.15 -11.91 2.64
N LEU A 18 -10.98 -12.16 2.06
CA LEU A 18 -9.71 -11.68 2.62
C LEU A 18 -9.61 -10.15 2.62
N CYS A 19 -10.11 -9.51 1.57
CA CYS A 19 -9.92 -8.07 1.36
C CYS A 19 -10.97 -7.20 2.05
N ILE A 20 -12.03 -7.77 2.63
CA ILE A 20 -13.02 -7.01 3.42
C ILE A 20 -12.39 -6.36 4.67
N VAL A 21 -11.25 -6.89 5.11
CA VAL A 21 -10.49 -6.33 6.24
C VAL A 21 -10.01 -4.89 5.97
N TYR A 22 -9.69 -4.53 4.72
CA TYR A 22 -9.17 -3.21 4.38
C TYR A 22 -10.17 -2.08 4.66
N PRO A 23 -11.40 -2.08 4.13
CA PRO A 23 -12.37 -1.06 4.48
C PRO A 23 -12.74 -1.08 5.97
N VAL A 24 -12.79 -2.24 6.62
CA VAL A 24 -13.07 -2.34 8.06
C VAL A 24 -12.00 -1.62 8.87
N ILE A 25 -10.72 -1.89 8.62
CA ILE A 25 -9.60 -1.19 9.28
C ILE A 25 -9.63 0.31 8.93
N GLY A 26 -9.83 0.65 7.67
CA GLY A 26 -9.88 2.05 7.23
C GLY A 26 -11.00 2.85 7.90
N LEU A 27 -12.19 2.29 8.00
CA LEU A 27 -13.31 2.91 8.70
C LEU A 27 -13.07 3.02 10.22
N ALA A 28 -12.45 2.01 10.84
CA ALA A 28 -12.06 2.03 12.24
C ALA A 28 -11.05 3.14 12.51
N LEU A 29 -10.00 3.26 11.69
CA LEU A 29 -9.01 4.33 11.80
C LEU A 29 -9.64 5.71 11.56
N GLY A 30 -10.52 5.83 10.57
CA GLY A 30 -11.29 7.05 10.35
C GLY A 30 -12.11 7.44 11.57
N ARG A 31 -12.84 6.48 12.16
CA ARG A 31 -13.65 6.72 13.38
C ARG A 31 -12.79 7.16 14.57
N LEU A 32 -11.60 6.56 14.73
CA LEU A 32 -10.66 6.96 15.76
C LEU A 32 -10.15 8.39 15.52
N ALA A 33 -9.75 8.72 14.30
CA ALA A 33 -9.28 10.06 13.95
C ALA A 33 -10.33 11.15 14.22
N PHE A 34 -11.60 10.89 13.91
CA PHE A 34 -12.71 11.80 14.24
C PHE A 34 -12.93 11.89 15.76
N GLY A 35 -12.82 10.78 16.49
CA GLY A 35 -13.07 10.75 17.94
C GLY A 35 -12.00 11.42 18.79
N TYR A 36 -10.76 11.49 18.29
CA TYR A 36 -9.62 12.04 19.03
C TYR A 36 -9.08 13.37 18.47
N GLY A 37 -9.86 14.08 17.65
CA GLY A 37 -9.44 15.39 17.09
C GLY A 37 -8.30 15.30 16.07
N MET A 38 -8.03 14.11 15.50
CA MET A 38 -6.95 13.89 14.54
C MET A 38 -7.40 14.07 13.08
N LEU A 39 -8.28 15.04 12.82
CA LEU A 39 -8.78 15.37 11.48
C LEU A 39 -7.66 15.63 10.46
N PRO A 40 -6.57 16.35 10.81
CA PRO A 40 -5.45 16.58 9.89
C PRO A 40 -4.75 15.30 9.44
N LEU A 41 -4.81 14.24 10.25
CA LEU A 41 -4.17 12.94 9.93
C LEU A 41 -5.06 11.99 9.13
N LEU A 42 -6.31 12.37 8.79
CA LEU A 42 -7.18 11.49 7.97
C LEU A 42 -6.57 11.15 6.63
N PHE A 43 -6.05 12.13 5.89
CA PHE A 43 -5.39 11.89 4.62
C PHE A 43 -4.08 11.09 4.79
N PRO A 44 -3.17 11.44 5.73
CA PRO A 44 -2.01 10.62 6.04
C PRO A 44 -2.34 9.17 6.43
N LEU A 45 -3.36 8.94 7.25
CA LEU A 45 -3.81 7.59 7.63
C LEU A 45 -4.35 6.82 6.42
N ALA A 46 -5.18 7.45 5.59
CA ALA A 46 -5.72 6.82 4.38
C ALA A 46 -4.61 6.49 3.38
N SER A 47 -3.64 7.39 3.18
CA SER A 47 -2.48 7.14 2.31
C SER A 47 -1.54 6.06 2.85
N GLY A 48 -1.58 5.79 4.15
CA GLY A 48 -0.83 4.72 4.81
C GLY A 48 -1.16 3.33 4.27
N PHE A 49 -2.36 3.10 3.75
CA PHE A 49 -2.67 1.86 3.04
C PHE A 49 -1.76 1.63 1.82
N ALA A 50 -1.37 2.70 1.13
CA ALA A 50 -0.41 2.59 0.03
C ALA A 50 0.98 2.17 0.53
N LEU A 51 1.40 2.65 1.70
CA LEU A 51 2.72 2.35 2.28
C LEU A 51 2.80 0.92 2.83
N ILE A 52 1.73 0.42 3.46
CA ILE A 52 1.67 -0.94 4.03
C ILE A 52 1.15 -1.96 3.00
N GLY A 53 0.54 -1.48 1.91
CA GLY A 53 -0.10 -2.28 0.88
C GLY A 53 0.73 -3.48 0.38
N PRO A 54 2.02 -3.33 0.04
CA PRO A 54 2.85 -4.44 -0.41
C PRO A 54 2.96 -5.59 0.59
N PHE A 55 3.06 -5.29 1.89
CA PHE A 55 3.07 -6.30 2.96
C PHE A 55 1.70 -6.97 3.11
N ALA A 56 0.64 -6.19 3.11
CA ALA A 56 -0.73 -6.72 3.19
C ALA A 56 -1.10 -7.59 1.98
N ALA A 57 -0.50 -7.35 0.82
CA ALA A 57 -0.73 -8.12 -0.40
C ALA A 57 0.04 -9.45 -0.49
N VAL A 58 0.92 -9.78 0.48
CA VAL A 58 1.78 -10.98 0.40
C VAL A 58 0.96 -12.27 0.27
N GLY A 59 -0.18 -12.38 0.95
CA GLY A 59 -1.11 -13.49 0.79
C GLY A 59 -1.67 -13.62 -0.63
N LEU A 60 -1.92 -12.51 -1.31
CA LEU A 60 -2.39 -12.48 -2.69
C LEU A 60 -1.28 -12.92 -3.66
N TYR A 61 -0.02 -12.55 -3.38
CA TYR A 61 1.12 -13.04 -4.14
C TYR A 61 1.25 -14.56 -4.02
N GLU A 62 1.08 -15.12 -2.82
CA GLU A 62 1.10 -16.57 -2.61
C GLU A 62 -0.02 -17.30 -3.37
N MET A 63 -1.22 -16.71 -3.41
CA MET A 63 -2.32 -17.26 -4.21
C MET A 63 -1.98 -17.28 -5.70
N SER A 64 -1.46 -16.17 -6.27
CA SER A 64 -1.01 -16.12 -7.66
C SER A 64 0.13 -17.10 -7.94
N ARG A 65 1.09 -17.21 -7.02
CA ARG A 65 2.20 -18.15 -7.12
C ARG A 65 1.71 -19.59 -7.22
N ARG A 66 0.84 -20.02 -6.31
CA ARG A 66 0.27 -21.38 -6.31
C ARG A 66 -0.51 -21.67 -7.58
N ARG A 67 -1.28 -20.69 -8.06
CA ARG A 67 -2.00 -20.83 -9.33
C ARG A 67 -1.06 -21.04 -10.51
N GLU A 68 0.03 -20.30 -10.58
CA GLU A 68 1.02 -20.42 -11.64
C GLU A 68 1.62 -21.84 -11.70
N PHE A 69 1.77 -22.50 -10.55
CA PHE A 69 2.25 -23.89 -10.47
C PHE A 69 1.13 -24.96 -10.54
N GLY A 70 -0.09 -24.58 -10.95
CA GLY A 70 -1.19 -25.50 -11.17
C GLY A 70 -1.88 -26.00 -9.91
N GLY A 71 -1.63 -25.38 -8.74
CA GLY A 71 -2.27 -25.72 -7.47
C GLY A 71 -3.73 -25.25 -7.40
N ASN A 72 -4.56 -26.00 -6.69
CA ASN A 72 -5.89 -25.52 -6.31
C ASN A 72 -5.73 -24.47 -5.20
N VAL A 73 -6.35 -23.30 -5.38
CA VAL A 73 -6.18 -22.14 -4.51
C VAL A 73 -7.53 -21.75 -3.91
N ALA A 74 -7.61 -21.82 -2.58
CA ALA A 74 -8.69 -21.26 -1.77
C ALA A 74 -8.11 -20.21 -0.80
N TRP A 75 -8.94 -19.41 -0.16
CA TRP A 75 -8.49 -18.34 0.76
C TRP A 75 -7.46 -18.77 1.82
N PRO A 76 -7.46 -19.99 2.38
CA PRO A 76 -6.44 -20.42 3.34
C PRO A 76 -5.04 -20.49 2.72
N ALA A 77 -4.94 -20.60 1.39
CA ALA A 77 -3.66 -20.60 0.69
C ALA A 77 -2.87 -19.30 0.90
N ALA A 78 -3.56 -18.18 1.12
CA ALA A 78 -2.93 -16.89 1.44
C ALA A 78 -2.05 -16.96 2.71
N PHE A 79 -2.41 -17.83 3.67
CA PHE A 79 -1.65 -18.02 4.89
C PHE A 79 -0.46 -18.99 4.74
N GLY A 80 -0.29 -19.60 3.58
CA GLY A 80 0.87 -20.43 3.25
C GLY A 80 2.21 -19.74 3.42
N VAL A 81 2.19 -18.40 3.37
CA VAL A 81 3.36 -17.54 3.65
C VAL A 81 3.97 -17.82 5.03
N ILE A 82 3.15 -18.15 6.04
CA ILE A 82 3.61 -18.42 7.41
C ILE A 82 4.55 -19.62 7.46
N GLY A 83 4.35 -20.61 6.60
CA GLY A 83 5.23 -21.78 6.47
C GLY A 83 6.42 -21.58 5.52
N SER A 84 6.60 -20.40 4.93
CA SER A 84 7.72 -20.14 4.02
C SER A 84 9.04 -19.97 4.76
N ARG A 85 10.15 -20.42 4.17
CA ARG A 85 11.50 -20.22 4.73
C ARG A 85 11.86 -18.75 4.89
N SER A 86 11.32 -17.91 4.04
CA SER A 86 11.55 -16.45 4.03
C SER A 86 10.57 -15.68 4.94
N PHE A 87 9.70 -16.36 5.72
CA PHE A 87 8.68 -15.69 6.54
C PHE A 87 9.28 -14.63 7.46
N GLY A 88 10.40 -14.93 8.14
CA GLY A 88 11.09 -13.95 8.99
C GLY A 88 11.55 -12.71 8.22
N ALA A 89 12.11 -12.87 7.01
CA ALA A 89 12.52 -11.75 6.16
C ALA A 89 11.31 -10.92 5.68
N ILE A 90 10.19 -11.57 5.35
CA ILE A 90 8.93 -10.91 4.98
C ILE A 90 8.40 -10.07 6.14
N VAL A 91 8.41 -10.62 7.37
CA VAL A 91 7.97 -9.88 8.57
C VAL A 91 8.87 -8.69 8.85
N VAL A 92 10.20 -8.86 8.78
CA VAL A 92 11.15 -7.75 9.00
C VAL A 92 10.93 -6.63 7.98
N LEU A 93 10.76 -6.97 6.70
CA LEU A 93 10.46 -5.97 5.67
C LEU A 93 9.09 -5.31 5.92
N GLY A 94 8.08 -6.08 6.32
CA GLY A 94 6.77 -5.55 6.69
C GLY A 94 6.85 -4.56 7.86
N LEU A 95 7.61 -4.89 8.91
CA LEU A 95 7.85 -3.99 10.04
C LEU A 95 8.61 -2.72 9.62
N ALA A 96 9.54 -2.82 8.66
CA ALA A 96 10.19 -1.65 8.09
C ALA A 96 9.19 -0.73 7.37
N LEU A 97 8.22 -1.28 6.62
CA LEU A 97 7.15 -0.48 6.00
C LEU A 97 6.26 0.18 7.07
N VAL A 98 5.94 -0.52 8.15
CA VAL A 98 5.19 0.06 9.28
C VAL A 98 5.98 1.22 9.92
N ALA A 99 7.29 1.06 10.12
CA ALA A 99 8.13 2.13 10.64
C ALA A 99 8.13 3.34 9.68
N ILE A 100 8.29 3.13 8.38
CA ILE A 100 8.20 4.19 7.36
C ILE A 100 6.84 4.90 7.42
N PHE A 101 5.76 4.16 7.58
CA PHE A 101 4.42 4.73 7.75
C PHE A 101 4.29 5.59 9.02
N LEU A 102 4.83 5.13 10.14
CA LEU A 102 4.83 5.92 11.38
C LEU A 102 5.64 7.22 11.23
N PHE A 103 6.81 7.17 10.57
CA PHE A 103 7.58 8.37 10.22
C PHE A 103 6.80 9.32 9.30
N TRP A 104 6.03 8.78 8.34
CA TRP A 104 5.12 9.56 7.52
C TRP A 104 4.07 10.28 8.36
N LEU A 105 3.44 9.61 9.33
CA LEU A 105 2.45 10.25 10.22
C LEU A 105 3.08 11.38 11.04
N VAL A 106 4.29 11.18 11.58
CA VAL A 106 5.02 12.23 12.31
C VAL A 106 5.34 13.42 11.40
N ALA A 107 5.80 13.16 10.18
CA ALA A 107 6.08 14.21 9.19
C ALA A 107 4.80 14.97 8.80
N ALA A 108 3.70 14.27 8.60
CA ALA A 108 2.42 14.87 8.27
C ALA A 108 1.87 15.75 9.40
N GLU A 109 1.98 15.29 10.64
CA GLU A 109 1.63 16.09 11.83
C GLU A 109 2.50 17.34 11.93
N ALA A 110 3.82 17.22 11.73
CA ALA A 110 4.72 18.37 11.73
C ALA A 110 4.38 19.38 10.62
N ILE A 111 4.01 18.92 9.42
CA ILE A 111 3.56 19.78 8.32
C ILE A 111 2.29 20.53 8.73
N TYR A 112 1.32 19.83 9.33
CA TYR A 112 0.10 20.47 9.82
C TYR A 112 0.42 21.56 10.83
N GLN A 113 1.22 21.25 11.86
CA GLN A 113 1.56 22.19 12.94
C GLN A 113 2.25 23.46 12.45
N VAL A 114 3.12 23.37 11.46
CA VAL A 114 3.82 24.55 10.91
C VAL A 114 3.02 25.31 9.87
N THR A 115 1.90 24.78 9.38
CA THR A 115 1.04 25.42 8.37
C THR A 115 -0.27 25.95 8.94
N LEU A 116 -1.16 25.08 9.39
CA LEU A 116 -2.50 25.41 9.89
C LEU A 116 -2.62 25.31 11.42
N GLY A 117 -1.74 24.52 12.10
CA GLY A 117 -1.80 24.30 13.54
C GLY A 117 -1.05 25.32 14.35
N PRO A 118 -0.83 25.09 15.68
CA PRO A 118 -0.98 23.79 16.40
C PRO A 118 -2.39 23.51 16.95
N GLU A 119 -3.33 24.42 16.81
CA GLU A 119 -4.66 24.24 17.38
C GLU A 119 -5.49 23.22 16.57
N PRO A 120 -6.19 22.31 17.25
CA PRO A 120 -7.06 21.37 16.54
C PRO A 120 -8.21 22.12 15.83
N PRO A 121 -8.61 21.67 14.63
CA PRO A 121 -9.70 22.32 13.90
C PRO A 121 -11.01 22.29 14.67
N ALA A 122 -11.74 23.41 14.68
CA ALA A 122 -13.02 23.53 15.40
C ALA A 122 -14.10 22.57 14.85
N SER A 123 -14.05 22.24 13.57
CA SER A 123 -14.95 21.31 12.90
C SER A 123 -14.36 20.82 11.57
N VAL A 124 -14.95 19.76 11.01
CA VAL A 124 -14.60 19.26 9.65
C VAL A 124 -14.80 20.35 8.60
N GLY A 125 -15.89 21.11 8.69
CA GLY A 125 -16.18 22.20 7.75
C GLY A 125 -15.16 23.34 7.84
N ALA A 126 -14.78 23.75 9.07
CA ALA A 126 -13.74 24.77 9.27
C ALA A 126 -12.41 24.29 8.73
N PHE A 127 -12.01 23.05 9.02
CA PHE A 127 -10.78 22.48 8.51
C PHE A 127 -10.76 22.45 6.97
N ALA A 128 -11.82 21.95 6.34
CA ALA A 128 -11.93 21.93 4.88
C ALA A 128 -11.86 23.35 4.27
N HIS A 129 -12.55 24.32 4.90
CA HIS A 129 -12.47 25.71 4.49
C HIS A 129 -11.00 26.20 4.53
N ASP A 130 -10.31 26.04 5.65
CA ASP A 130 -8.94 26.52 5.83
C ASP A 130 -7.97 25.85 4.84
N VAL A 131 -8.11 24.53 4.65
CA VAL A 131 -7.27 23.76 3.71
C VAL A 131 -7.40 24.26 2.27
N PHE A 132 -8.62 24.55 1.80
CA PHE A 132 -8.85 24.85 0.39
C PHE A 132 -8.89 26.34 0.05
N THR A 133 -9.01 27.23 1.05
CA THR A 133 -9.19 28.67 0.81
C THR A 133 -8.05 29.54 1.31
N THR A 134 -7.15 29.02 2.15
CA THR A 134 -6.03 29.79 2.71
C THR A 134 -4.69 29.45 2.03
N GLY A 135 -3.75 30.41 2.05
CA GLY A 135 -2.38 30.17 1.59
C GLY A 135 -1.66 29.12 2.42
N ALA A 136 -1.91 29.08 3.74
CA ALA A 136 -1.38 28.05 4.65
C ALA A 136 -1.90 26.65 4.29
N GLY A 137 -3.21 26.52 3.98
CA GLY A 137 -3.81 25.26 3.55
C GLY A 137 -3.23 24.77 2.23
N TRP A 138 -3.05 25.62 1.24
CA TRP A 138 -2.39 25.25 -0.01
C TRP A 138 -0.93 24.85 0.18
N THR A 139 -0.21 25.54 1.09
CA THR A 139 1.16 25.15 1.47
C THR A 139 1.16 23.73 2.08
N MET A 140 0.22 23.45 2.99
CA MET A 140 0.05 22.12 3.58
C MET A 140 -0.19 21.05 2.49
N ILE A 141 -1.07 21.31 1.52
CA ILE A 141 -1.33 20.38 0.41
C ILE A 141 -0.05 20.13 -0.39
N VAL A 142 0.61 21.17 -0.86
CA VAL A 142 1.78 21.04 -1.74
C VAL A 142 2.94 20.34 -1.03
N VAL A 143 3.27 20.76 0.20
CA VAL A 143 4.35 20.16 0.98
C VAL A 143 3.96 18.75 1.40
N GLY A 144 2.73 18.53 1.87
CA GLY A 144 2.25 17.21 2.30
C GLY A 144 2.23 16.19 1.17
N VAL A 145 1.71 16.57 0.00
CA VAL A 145 1.74 15.68 -1.20
C VAL A 145 3.17 15.42 -1.65
N GLY A 146 4.05 16.43 -1.64
CA GLY A 146 5.46 16.28 -2.02
C GLY A 146 6.21 15.32 -1.08
N VAL A 147 6.10 15.52 0.23
CA VAL A 147 6.74 14.64 1.23
C VAL A 147 6.11 13.25 1.19
N GLY A 148 4.78 13.14 1.12
CA GLY A 148 4.09 11.85 0.99
C GLY A 148 4.51 11.08 -0.27
N PHE A 149 4.75 11.77 -1.39
CA PHE A 149 5.29 11.16 -2.60
C PHE A 149 6.68 10.56 -2.37
N LEU A 150 7.56 11.23 -1.61
CA LEU A 150 8.89 10.68 -1.28
C LEU A 150 8.78 9.41 -0.43
N PHE A 151 7.87 9.37 0.55
CA PHE A 151 7.60 8.15 1.32
C PHE A 151 7.05 7.03 0.42
N ALA A 152 6.10 7.33 -0.45
CA ALA A 152 5.54 6.36 -1.39
C ALA A 152 6.59 5.83 -2.37
N LEU A 153 7.46 6.70 -2.87
CA LEU A 153 8.58 6.31 -3.74
C LEU A 153 9.57 5.41 -3.01
N LEU A 154 9.95 5.74 -1.77
CA LEU A 154 10.81 4.90 -0.94
C LEU A 154 10.22 3.50 -0.79
N VAL A 155 8.94 3.40 -0.40
CA VAL A 155 8.24 2.12 -0.25
C VAL A 155 8.19 1.36 -1.58
N LEU A 156 7.85 2.01 -2.68
CA LEU A 156 7.84 1.38 -4.02
C LEU A 156 9.20 0.78 -4.35
N VAL A 157 10.27 1.56 -4.17
CA VAL A 157 11.65 1.14 -4.51
C VAL A 157 12.09 -0.07 -3.71
N ILE A 158 11.81 -0.11 -2.41
CA ILE A 158 12.27 -1.21 -1.56
C ILE A 158 11.36 -2.43 -1.56
N SER A 159 10.11 -2.34 -2.05
CA SER A 159 9.12 -3.39 -1.84
C SER A 159 8.52 -4.01 -3.10
N VAL A 160 8.51 -3.30 -4.24
CA VAL A 160 7.77 -3.74 -5.44
C VAL A 160 8.19 -5.11 -5.97
N VAL A 161 9.46 -5.47 -5.79
CA VAL A 161 10.02 -6.79 -6.15
C VAL A 161 10.35 -7.62 -4.92
N SER A 162 10.69 -7.00 -3.78
CA SER A 162 11.22 -7.69 -2.61
C SER A 162 10.26 -8.74 -2.04
N PHE A 163 8.99 -8.38 -1.82
CA PHE A 163 8.03 -9.34 -1.26
C PHE A 163 7.75 -10.53 -2.18
N PRO A 164 7.45 -10.32 -3.48
CA PRO A 164 7.29 -11.43 -4.40
C PRO A 164 8.55 -12.31 -4.50
N LEU A 165 9.74 -11.70 -4.53
CA LEU A 165 11.01 -12.42 -4.61
C LEU A 165 11.29 -13.27 -3.37
N LEU A 166 11.06 -12.72 -2.17
CA LEU A 166 11.20 -13.46 -0.91
C LEU A 166 10.24 -14.67 -0.84
N LEU A 167 9.07 -14.54 -1.44
CA LEU A 167 8.09 -15.61 -1.50
C LEU A 167 8.44 -16.69 -2.53
N ASP A 168 9.02 -16.28 -3.65
CA ASP A 168 9.36 -17.16 -4.78
C ASP A 168 10.68 -17.91 -4.59
N ARG A 169 11.67 -17.26 -3.97
CA ARG A 169 13.04 -17.78 -3.85
C ARG A 169 13.55 -17.63 -2.42
N ASP A 170 14.33 -18.62 -2.00
CA ASP A 170 15.01 -18.58 -0.70
C ASP A 170 16.25 -17.67 -0.78
N VAL A 171 15.98 -16.36 -0.75
CA VAL A 171 17.00 -15.32 -0.76
C VAL A 171 16.94 -14.50 0.55
N GLY A 172 18.06 -13.97 0.99
CA GLY A 172 18.10 -13.08 2.16
C GLY A 172 17.43 -11.75 1.90
N LEU A 173 16.98 -11.06 2.98
CA LEU A 173 16.32 -9.76 2.92
C LEU A 173 17.15 -8.72 2.14
N GLY A 174 18.47 -8.64 2.39
CA GLY A 174 19.36 -7.70 1.71
C GLY A 174 19.38 -7.91 0.20
N THR A 175 19.43 -9.18 -0.25
CA THR A 175 19.38 -9.53 -1.67
C THR A 175 18.04 -9.15 -2.29
N ALA A 176 16.94 -9.38 -1.58
CA ALA A 176 15.61 -9.04 -2.07
C ALA A 176 15.45 -7.52 -2.26
N VAL A 177 15.85 -6.72 -1.27
CA VAL A 177 15.80 -5.26 -1.35
C VAL A 177 16.73 -4.71 -2.43
N ALA A 178 17.98 -5.20 -2.50
CA ALA A 178 18.92 -4.79 -3.54
C ALA A 178 18.38 -5.11 -4.96
N THR A 179 17.73 -6.26 -5.12
CA THR A 179 17.09 -6.65 -6.39
C THR A 179 15.92 -5.72 -6.73
N SER A 180 15.10 -5.33 -5.74
CA SER A 180 14.00 -4.40 -5.94
C SER A 180 14.51 -3.01 -6.37
N VAL A 181 15.51 -2.47 -5.68
CA VAL A 181 16.16 -1.21 -6.05
C VAL A 181 16.72 -1.28 -7.47
N ARG A 182 17.46 -2.35 -7.79
CA ARG A 182 18.03 -2.54 -9.14
C ARG A 182 16.94 -2.65 -10.21
N ALA A 183 15.83 -3.34 -9.93
CA ALA A 183 14.70 -3.46 -10.84
C ALA A 183 14.09 -2.10 -11.19
N VAL A 184 13.96 -1.21 -10.20
CA VAL A 184 13.48 0.15 -10.40
C VAL A 184 14.46 0.98 -11.24
N ILE A 185 15.76 0.90 -10.95
CA ILE A 185 16.79 1.64 -11.69
C ILE A 185 16.87 1.20 -13.16
N VAL A 186 16.75 -0.09 -13.42
CA VAL A 186 16.84 -0.65 -14.78
C VAL A 186 15.55 -0.47 -15.58
N ASN A 187 14.39 -0.41 -14.89
CA ASN A 187 13.07 -0.29 -15.51
C ASN A 187 12.28 0.92 -14.96
N PRO A 188 12.81 2.15 -15.00
CA PRO A 188 12.19 3.29 -14.31
C PRO A 188 10.80 3.61 -14.84
N VAL A 189 10.61 3.63 -16.16
CA VAL A 189 9.32 4.00 -16.77
C VAL A 189 8.22 2.96 -16.50
N PRO A 190 8.42 1.65 -16.71
CA PRO A 190 7.42 0.64 -16.34
C PRO A 190 7.08 0.64 -14.85
N ILE A 191 8.07 0.80 -13.97
CA ILE A 191 7.83 0.81 -12.51
C ILE A 191 7.13 2.10 -12.08
N ALA A 192 7.50 3.27 -12.62
CA ALA A 192 6.78 4.52 -12.38
C ALA A 192 5.33 4.44 -12.85
N ALA A 193 5.08 3.92 -14.05
CA ALA A 193 3.73 3.69 -14.55
C ALA A 193 2.94 2.74 -13.63
N TRP A 194 3.61 1.68 -13.11
CA TRP A 194 2.99 0.79 -12.14
C TRP A 194 2.63 1.52 -10.84
N GLY A 195 3.53 2.33 -10.29
CA GLY A 195 3.28 3.17 -9.11
C GLY A 195 2.07 4.09 -9.30
N LEU A 196 1.94 4.72 -10.48
CA LEU A 196 0.78 5.54 -10.82
C LEU A 196 -0.53 4.73 -10.91
N ILE A 197 -0.47 3.52 -11.48
CA ILE A 197 -1.63 2.61 -11.54
C ILE A 197 -2.06 2.22 -10.12
N VAL A 198 -1.11 1.89 -9.24
CA VAL A 198 -1.39 1.56 -7.85
C VAL A 198 -2.00 2.76 -7.13
N ALA A 199 -1.37 3.94 -7.21
CA ALA A 199 -1.87 5.16 -6.57
C ALA A 199 -3.27 5.53 -7.09
N GLY A 200 -3.48 5.55 -8.41
CA GLY A 200 -4.78 5.83 -9.02
C GLY A 200 -5.84 4.80 -8.62
N GLY A 201 -5.49 3.52 -8.61
CA GLY A 201 -6.37 2.45 -8.18
C GLY A 201 -6.81 2.62 -6.72
N LEU A 202 -5.88 2.93 -5.82
CA LEU A 202 -6.19 3.17 -4.40
C LEU A 202 -7.09 4.40 -4.21
N VAL A 203 -6.83 5.50 -4.95
CA VAL A 203 -7.71 6.68 -4.92
C VAL A 203 -9.11 6.31 -5.37
N VAL A 204 -9.26 5.67 -6.54
CA VAL A 204 -10.57 5.27 -7.08
C VAL A 204 -11.28 4.30 -6.13
N GLY A 205 -10.55 3.32 -5.57
CA GLY A 205 -11.09 2.37 -4.60
C GLY A 205 -11.53 3.01 -3.28
N SER A 206 -10.96 4.16 -2.93
CA SER A 206 -11.30 4.87 -1.69
C SER A 206 -12.55 5.76 -1.83
N ILE A 207 -12.91 6.20 -3.03
CA ILE A 207 -14.07 7.08 -3.28
C ILE A 207 -15.36 6.52 -2.67
N PRO A 208 -15.75 5.24 -2.88
CA PRO A 208 -16.94 4.67 -2.27
C PRO A 208 -16.68 4.22 -0.81
N LEU A 209 -16.22 5.15 0.06
CA LEU A 209 -15.95 4.88 1.48
C LEU A 209 -15.04 3.65 1.70
N LEU A 210 -13.97 3.54 0.93
CA LEU A 210 -13.01 2.43 0.95
C LEU A 210 -13.55 1.07 0.46
N LEU A 211 -14.85 0.95 0.18
CA LEU A 211 -15.45 -0.32 -0.28
C LEU A 211 -14.86 -0.80 -1.61
N GLY A 212 -14.47 0.12 -2.49
CA GLY A 212 -13.80 -0.22 -3.75
C GLY A 212 -12.47 -0.92 -3.56
N LEU A 213 -11.81 -0.78 -2.39
CA LEU A 213 -10.57 -1.48 -2.07
C LEU A 213 -10.73 -3.00 -2.01
N ILE A 214 -11.95 -3.49 -1.74
CA ILE A 214 -12.27 -4.93 -1.76
C ILE A 214 -11.97 -5.54 -3.14
N ILE A 215 -12.07 -4.76 -4.21
CA ILE A 215 -11.79 -5.18 -5.59
C ILE A 215 -10.39 -4.72 -6.01
N VAL A 216 -10.05 -3.47 -5.72
CA VAL A 216 -8.80 -2.85 -6.20
C VAL A 216 -7.58 -3.52 -5.59
N MET A 217 -7.58 -3.78 -4.27
CA MET A 217 -6.43 -4.40 -3.60
C MET A 217 -6.06 -5.77 -4.14
N PRO A 218 -7.01 -6.72 -4.31
CA PRO A 218 -6.67 -8.01 -4.90
C PRO A 218 -6.19 -7.91 -6.35
N VAL A 219 -6.82 -7.10 -7.16
CA VAL A 219 -6.39 -6.92 -8.57
C VAL A 219 -4.96 -6.38 -8.63
N LEU A 220 -4.62 -5.38 -7.82
CA LEU A 220 -3.27 -4.83 -7.75
C LEU A 220 -2.27 -5.83 -7.15
N GLY A 221 -2.67 -6.58 -6.13
CA GLY A 221 -1.83 -7.63 -5.53
C GLY A 221 -1.47 -8.70 -6.56
N HIS A 222 -2.45 -9.35 -7.16
CA HIS A 222 -2.22 -10.37 -8.21
C HIS A 222 -1.40 -9.80 -9.38
N ALA A 223 -1.70 -8.58 -9.82
CA ALA A 223 -0.98 -7.96 -10.92
C ALA A 223 0.48 -7.62 -10.56
N THR A 224 0.79 -7.31 -9.28
CA THR A 224 2.16 -7.09 -8.81
C THR A 224 2.99 -8.38 -8.89
N TRP A 225 2.41 -9.54 -8.55
CA TRP A 225 3.07 -10.83 -8.76
C TRP A 225 3.49 -11.01 -10.22
N HIS A 226 2.58 -10.77 -11.15
CA HIS A 226 2.88 -10.91 -12.58
C HIS A 226 3.84 -9.84 -13.12
N LEU A 227 3.89 -8.64 -12.50
CA LEU A 227 4.92 -7.66 -12.79
C LEU A 227 6.30 -8.19 -12.38
N TYR A 228 6.41 -8.69 -11.15
CA TYR A 228 7.64 -9.31 -10.64
C TYR A 228 8.17 -10.39 -11.60
N ARG A 229 7.31 -11.32 -12.03
CA ARG A 229 7.68 -12.40 -12.98
C ARG A 229 8.17 -11.89 -14.34
N LYS A 230 7.87 -10.67 -14.73
CA LYS A 230 8.36 -10.04 -15.96
C LYS A 230 9.67 -9.31 -15.77
N VAL A 231 9.89 -8.76 -14.59
CA VAL A 231 11.06 -7.91 -14.29
C VAL A 231 12.25 -8.73 -13.80
N VAL A 232 11.98 -9.84 -13.10
CA VAL A 232 13.02 -10.76 -12.58
C VAL A 232 12.97 -12.05 -13.39
N PRO A 233 13.99 -12.34 -14.20
CA PRO A 233 14.08 -13.60 -14.96
C PRO A 233 14.06 -14.83 -14.03
N SER A 234 13.48 -15.92 -14.53
CA SER A 234 13.43 -17.23 -13.85
C SER A 234 14.83 -17.83 -13.69
#